data_eca8183ca1c18feba62959f0346c7d8e
#
_entry.id   eca8183ca1c18feba62959f0346c7d8e
#
_cell.length_a   1.000
_cell.length_b   1.000
_cell.length_c   1.000
_cell.angle_alpha   90.00
_cell.angle_beta   90.00
_cell.angle_gamma   90.00
#
_symmetry.space_group_name_H-M   'P 1'
#
loop_
_entity.id
_entity.type
_entity.pdbx_description
1 polymer ?
#
loop_
_entity_poly.entity_id
_entity_poly.type
_entity_poly.pdbx_seq_one_letter_code
_entity_poly.pdbx_strand_id
1 'polypeptide(L)'
;MRKFPFVLCVIFLILGLLACGAQPAGPDMTTKEETAMLKAGYARVNITPDYGVPMSGYGNDAVRISSGLKSFLFATCVAFSDGEDTVLVIQTDLSQADINVVNEVRGWVKSKHNIPMENVMIAGTHSHSAPTVSGANASMEYRADLIGWLEEAAGEALADLKPVTGIYYGNQNCPNLNFVRHYTTEAGIIKGDGLNALVESPYTGHTHAADDLLQIARVDRQGGGSIVMANWQSHPHRSTSESDKELSSDIVGVMTQYVEQEMKDVLFIYFTGASGNINPHSRIEAENITKDYKEQGNALGKHAVSILRGEMSRVEGTNVQVCTSAYVAQINHEDDHRVEDAKKVVEFWQACYDTDQTRRVAYTYNMQSIYHAQRIIERSYMGVTQQIELSAFSVGDFGFAVAPYEMFDTQGVTIREESPFQATFVISCCNNAYGYIPSMEGFENDTYEAYSCRFKPGTGEALADEFMSMLGQLHTTK
;
A
#
# COMPACT_ATOMS: atom_id res chain seq x y z
N MET A 1 32.04 57.54 41.83
CA MET A 1 33.09 57.85 42.84
C MET A 1 33.79 56.55 43.21
N ARG A 2 35.10 56.63 43.11
CA ARG A 2 36.17 55.86 43.80
C ARG A 2 36.18 54.35 43.50
N LYS A 3 37.13 53.88 42.67
CA LYS A 3 38.61 53.73 42.76
C LYS A 3 39.02 52.53 43.61
N PHE A 4 39.53 51.47 42.92
CA PHE A 4 40.88 50.85 42.95
C PHE A 4 41.59 50.72 44.32
N PRO A 5 42.63 49.90 44.45
CA PRO A 5 43.21 48.74 43.75
C PRO A 5 43.95 47.72 44.69
N PHE A 6 44.83 46.89 44.07
CA PHE A 6 46.11 46.28 44.62
C PHE A 6 46.01 44.85 45.14
N VAL A 7 46.96 43.94 45.06
CA VAL A 7 48.26 43.79 44.42
C VAL A 7 48.67 42.33 44.41
N LEU A 8 49.32 41.96 43.37
CA LEU A 8 50.34 40.96 43.08
C LEU A 8 51.08 40.35 44.28
N CYS A 9 51.30 39.03 44.31
CA CYS A 9 52.52 38.42 44.79
C CYS A 9 52.88 37.15 44.02
N VAL A 10 54.03 37.23 43.34
CA VAL A 10 54.73 36.12 42.65
C VAL A 10 55.65 35.47 43.71
N ILE A 11 55.67 34.15 43.78
CA ILE A 11 56.80 33.39 44.34
C ILE A 11 57.16 32.25 43.38
N PHE A 12 58.33 32.35 42.81
CA PHE A 12 59.03 31.26 42.11
C PHE A 12 59.65 30.33 43.16
N LEU A 13 59.55 29.03 42.95
CA LEU A 13 60.50 28.06 43.50
C LEU A 13 60.72 26.93 42.47
N ILE A 14 61.95 26.88 41.99
CA ILE A 14 62.58 25.87 41.16
C ILE A 14 63.18 24.81 42.07
N LEU A 15 63.02 23.54 41.75
CA LEU A 15 63.89 22.35 41.95
C LEU A 15 63.04 21.12 41.79
N GLY A 16 63.32 20.11 40.98
CA GLY A 16 64.44 19.33 40.68
C GLY A 16 64.03 18.17 39.81
N LEU A 17 64.79 17.86 38.81
CA LEU A 17 64.69 16.74 37.90
C LEU A 17 64.70 15.38 38.63
N LEU A 18 63.72 14.49 38.26
CA LEU A 18 63.95 13.05 38.23
C LEU A 18 63.20 12.47 37.00
N ALA A 19 64.00 12.08 36.02
CA ALA A 19 63.50 11.37 34.83
C ALA A 19 63.13 9.95 35.22
N CYS A 20 61.83 9.61 34.99
CA CYS A 20 61.40 8.23 34.89
C CYS A 20 60.66 8.10 33.54
N GLY A 21 61.19 7.28 32.66
CA GLY A 21 60.69 7.06 31.32
C GLY A 21 59.27 6.49 31.36
N ALA A 22 58.32 7.30 30.86
CA ALA A 22 57.02 6.80 30.47
C ALA A 22 57.07 6.52 28.96
N GLN A 23 56.85 5.24 28.59
CA GLN A 23 56.58 4.89 27.21
C GLN A 23 55.30 5.63 26.74
N PRO A 24 55.25 6.07 25.48
CA PRO A 24 54.02 6.63 24.94
C PRO A 24 52.99 5.52 24.90
N ALA A 25 51.84 5.75 25.54
CA ALA A 25 50.63 4.94 25.34
C ALA A 25 50.29 5.00 23.85
N GLY A 26 50.28 3.85 23.21
CA GLY A 26 49.77 3.74 21.84
C GLY A 26 48.33 4.25 21.77
N PRO A 27 47.85 4.67 20.58
CA PRO A 27 46.47 5.12 20.43
C PRO A 27 45.57 4.00 20.89
N ASP A 28 44.66 4.34 21.80
CA ASP A 28 43.55 3.47 22.20
C ASP A 28 42.60 3.25 21.00
N MET A 29 42.89 2.22 20.22
CA MET A 29 42.08 1.78 19.08
C MET A 29 40.94 0.88 19.58
N THR A 30 40.09 1.41 20.44
CA THR A 30 38.80 0.78 20.76
C THR A 30 37.67 1.78 20.54
N THR A 31 37.58 2.36 19.36
CA THR A 31 36.24 2.62 18.80
C THR A 31 35.72 1.25 18.31
N LYS A 32 35.03 0.51 19.16
CA LYS A 32 34.04 -0.41 18.66
C LYS A 32 33.13 0.42 17.76
N GLU A 33 33.19 0.19 16.46
CA GLU A 33 32.04 0.46 15.61
C GLU A 33 30.87 -0.22 16.30
N GLU A 34 30.00 0.54 16.95
CA GLU A 34 28.67 0.10 17.28
C GLU A 34 28.04 -0.21 15.93
N THR A 35 28.07 -1.45 15.51
CA THR A 35 27.32 -1.92 14.35
C THR A 35 25.89 -1.41 14.55
N ALA A 36 25.47 -0.50 13.71
CA ALA A 36 24.14 0.11 13.76
C ALA A 36 23.11 -1.02 13.82
N MET A 37 22.35 -1.05 14.92
CA MET A 37 21.43 -2.13 15.19
C MET A 37 20.08 -1.79 14.55
N LEU A 38 19.58 -2.66 13.66
CA LEU A 38 18.26 -2.50 13.10
C LEU A 38 17.21 -2.37 14.22
N LYS A 39 16.36 -1.36 14.11
CA LYS A 39 15.24 -1.10 14.99
C LYS A 39 13.94 -1.11 14.18
N ALA A 40 12.85 -1.53 14.82
CA ALA A 40 11.52 -1.44 14.25
C ALA A 40 10.56 -0.83 15.27
N GLY A 41 9.67 0.03 14.80
CA GLY A 41 8.62 0.69 15.56
C GLY A 41 7.24 0.45 14.98
N TYR A 42 6.20 0.57 15.79
CA TYR A 42 4.82 0.35 15.40
C TYR A 42 3.89 1.33 16.08
N ALA A 43 2.89 1.79 15.35
CA ALA A 43 1.77 2.54 15.90
C ALA A 43 0.48 2.22 15.16
N ARG A 44 -0.66 2.42 15.82
CA ARG A 44 -1.99 2.31 15.20
C ARG A 44 -2.90 3.38 15.75
N VAL A 45 -3.39 4.27 14.87
CA VAL A 45 -4.27 5.39 15.18
C VAL A 45 -5.65 5.15 14.56
N ASN A 46 -6.72 5.43 15.30
CA ASN A 46 -8.08 5.37 14.79
C ASN A 46 -8.37 6.57 13.88
N ILE A 47 -8.73 6.30 12.61
CA ILE A 47 -9.04 7.32 11.60
C ILE A 47 -10.53 7.33 11.22
N THR A 48 -11.40 6.75 12.06
CA THR A 48 -12.84 6.69 11.81
C THR A 48 -13.47 8.05 12.09
N PRO A 49 -14.14 8.71 11.12
CA PRO A 49 -14.87 9.95 11.40
C PRO A 49 -16.11 9.67 12.26
N ASP A 50 -16.47 10.61 13.11
CA ASP A 50 -17.71 10.60 13.91
C ASP A 50 -18.85 11.40 13.25
N TYR A 51 -18.65 11.83 12.02
CA TYR A 51 -19.59 12.55 11.17
C TYR A 51 -19.75 11.88 9.79
N GLY A 52 -20.84 12.22 9.07
CA GLY A 52 -21.10 11.67 7.75
C GLY A 52 -20.12 12.18 6.70
N VAL A 53 -19.50 11.26 5.97
CA VAL A 53 -18.51 11.56 4.92
C VAL A 53 -18.86 10.85 3.63
N PRO A 54 -18.50 11.40 2.46
CA PRO A 54 -18.57 10.69 1.18
C PRO A 54 -17.71 9.41 1.22
N MET A 55 -18.26 8.29 0.72
CA MET A 55 -17.60 6.98 0.73
C MET A 55 -17.12 6.61 -0.67
N SER A 56 -15.90 6.11 -0.77
CA SER A 56 -15.25 5.67 -2.02
C SER A 56 -15.65 4.24 -2.44
N GLY A 57 -15.29 3.86 -3.65
CA GLY A 57 -15.29 2.47 -4.14
C GLY A 57 -16.22 2.19 -5.32
N TYR A 58 -17.32 2.93 -5.51
CA TYR A 58 -18.33 2.65 -6.54
C TYR A 58 -18.66 3.83 -7.46
N GLY A 59 -17.86 4.90 -7.43
CA GLY A 59 -18.06 6.09 -8.26
C GLY A 59 -19.29 6.94 -7.91
N ASN A 60 -20.00 6.63 -6.83
CA ASN A 60 -21.20 7.31 -6.35
C ASN A 60 -20.97 8.04 -5.01
N ASP A 61 -19.75 8.39 -4.72
CA ASP A 61 -19.32 9.05 -3.48
C ASP A 61 -20.04 10.38 -3.22
N ALA A 62 -20.48 11.11 -4.25
CA ALA A 62 -21.31 12.30 -4.11
C ALA A 62 -22.65 12.07 -3.36
N VAL A 63 -23.20 10.86 -3.42
CA VAL A 63 -24.51 10.50 -2.83
C VAL A 63 -24.40 9.41 -1.77
N ARG A 64 -23.29 8.70 -1.69
CA ARG A 64 -23.02 7.63 -0.73
C ARG A 64 -22.36 8.19 0.52
N ILE A 65 -23.12 8.95 1.31
CA ILE A 65 -22.65 9.54 2.56
C ILE A 65 -22.76 8.52 3.68
N SER A 66 -21.71 8.34 4.47
CA SER A 66 -21.68 7.39 5.58
C SER A 66 -22.71 7.78 6.67
N SER A 67 -23.40 6.79 7.22
CA SER A 67 -24.42 6.96 8.25
C SER A 67 -24.39 5.86 9.33
N GLY A 68 -23.37 4.98 9.29
CA GLY A 68 -23.20 3.89 10.25
C GLY A 68 -21.79 3.33 10.22
N LEU A 69 -21.54 2.39 11.13
CA LEU A 69 -20.23 1.80 11.37
C LEU A 69 -20.37 0.27 11.55
N LYS A 70 -19.71 -0.51 10.70
CA LYS A 70 -19.53 -1.97 10.86
C LYS A 70 -18.26 -2.28 11.65
N SER A 71 -17.17 -1.55 11.37
CA SER A 71 -15.90 -1.65 12.08
C SER A 71 -15.12 -0.36 12.00
N PHE A 72 -14.29 -0.08 13.01
CA PHE A 72 -13.38 1.05 13.01
C PHE A 72 -12.38 0.97 11.87
N LEU A 73 -11.93 2.14 11.42
CA LEU A 73 -10.85 2.32 10.42
C LEU A 73 -9.59 2.76 11.14
N PHE A 74 -8.44 2.25 10.69
CA PHE A 74 -7.16 2.57 11.31
C PHE A 74 -6.13 3.03 10.29
N ALA A 75 -5.20 3.86 10.77
CA ALA A 75 -3.89 4.08 10.17
C ALA A 75 -2.87 3.30 11.01
N THR A 76 -2.17 2.36 10.41
CA THR A 76 -1.16 1.54 11.06
C THR A 76 0.20 1.86 10.44
N CYS A 77 1.17 2.26 11.24
CA CYS A 77 2.52 2.61 10.81
C CYS A 77 3.54 1.61 11.30
N VAL A 78 4.45 1.20 10.41
CA VAL A 78 5.68 0.49 10.75
C VAL A 78 6.86 1.35 10.33
N ALA A 79 7.82 1.52 11.22
CA ALA A 79 9.09 2.20 10.96
C ALA A 79 10.25 1.20 11.09
N PHE A 80 11.23 1.26 10.18
CA PHE A 80 12.49 0.55 10.27
C PHE A 80 13.63 1.54 10.20
N SER A 81 14.64 1.37 11.06
CA SER A 81 15.85 2.21 11.07
C SER A 81 17.07 1.36 11.41
N ASP A 82 18.13 1.50 10.62
CA ASP A 82 19.45 0.90 10.91
C ASP A 82 20.43 1.92 11.54
N GLY A 83 19.96 3.16 11.74
CA GLY A 83 20.75 4.27 12.30
C GLY A 83 21.32 5.19 11.23
N GLU A 84 21.40 4.77 9.98
CA GLU A 84 21.75 5.60 8.81
C GLU A 84 20.50 6.00 8.07
N ASP A 85 19.69 5.01 7.65
CA ASP A 85 18.42 5.21 6.98
C ASP A 85 17.23 4.84 7.87
N THR A 86 16.12 5.50 7.62
CA THR A 86 14.83 5.21 8.24
C THR A 86 13.74 5.22 7.18
N VAL A 87 12.93 4.17 7.14
CA VAL A 87 11.75 4.05 6.27
C VAL A 87 10.49 3.91 7.12
N LEU A 88 9.41 4.58 6.69
CA LEU A 88 8.08 4.46 7.28
C LEU A 88 7.10 3.96 6.23
N VAL A 89 6.27 2.99 6.60
CA VAL A 89 5.14 2.56 5.79
C VAL A 89 3.87 2.70 6.63
N ILE A 90 2.98 3.59 6.22
CA ILE A 90 1.68 3.82 6.86
C ILE A 90 0.61 3.16 5.99
N GLN A 91 -0.07 2.17 6.52
CA GLN A 91 -1.22 1.54 5.88
C GLN A 91 -2.50 2.13 6.48
N THR A 92 -3.44 2.52 5.64
CA THR A 92 -4.73 3.08 6.04
C THR A 92 -5.88 2.17 5.59
N ASP A 93 -6.95 2.07 6.38
CA ASP A 93 -8.18 1.38 5.98
C ASP A 93 -9.04 2.24 5.02
N LEU A 94 -8.38 2.84 4.03
CA LEU A 94 -8.98 3.64 2.96
C LEU A 94 -8.83 2.94 1.62
N SER A 95 -9.57 3.41 0.61
CA SER A 95 -9.47 2.81 -0.73
C SER A 95 -8.13 3.09 -1.41
N GLN A 96 -7.54 4.25 -1.15
CA GLN A 96 -6.28 4.69 -1.78
C GLN A 96 -5.65 5.83 -0.99
N ALA A 97 -4.36 6.10 -1.26
CA ALA A 97 -3.69 7.31 -0.83
C ALA A 97 -3.98 8.48 -1.79
N ASP A 98 -4.12 9.69 -1.26
CA ASP A 98 -4.18 10.93 -2.05
C ASP A 98 -2.82 11.63 -2.02
N ILE A 99 -2.30 12.00 -3.19
CA ILE A 99 -0.95 12.57 -3.31
C ILE A 99 -0.74 13.84 -2.49
N ASN A 100 -1.80 14.66 -2.29
CA ASN A 100 -1.68 15.87 -1.50
C ASN A 100 -1.57 15.52 -0.01
N VAL A 101 -2.37 14.56 0.48
CA VAL A 101 -2.25 14.04 1.87
C VAL A 101 -0.86 13.43 2.07
N VAL A 102 -0.39 12.62 1.11
CA VAL A 102 0.94 12.00 1.16
C VAL A 102 2.04 13.05 1.26
N ASN A 103 1.99 14.10 0.44
CA ASN A 103 3.00 15.14 0.44
C ASN A 103 3.02 15.98 1.71
N GLU A 104 1.85 16.27 2.31
CA GLU A 104 1.77 16.97 3.60
C GLU A 104 2.42 16.14 4.72
N VAL A 105 2.07 14.86 4.84
CA VAL A 105 2.65 13.96 5.85
C VAL A 105 4.15 13.76 5.62
N ARG A 106 4.59 13.54 4.38
CA ARG A 106 6.02 13.46 4.02
C ARG A 106 6.77 14.73 4.40
N GLY A 107 6.19 15.90 4.13
CA GLY A 107 6.75 17.20 4.50
C GLY A 107 6.89 17.37 6.02
N TRP A 108 5.88 16.95 6.78
CA TRP A 108 5.90 16.97 8.23
C TRP A 108 6.98 16.03 8.78
N VAL A 109 7.05 14.78 8.33
CA VAL A 109 8.06 13.79 8.77
C VAL A 109 9.47 14.33 8.47
N LYS A 110 9.70 14.87 7.27
CA LYS A 110 10.98 15.49 6.91
C LYS A 110 11.34 16.65 7.86
N SER A 111 10.39 17.53 8.14
CA SER A 111 10.63 18.72 8.96
C SER A 111 10.85 18.40 10.45
N LYS A 112 10.21 17.39 10.99
CA LYS A 112 10.25 17.02 12.42
C LYS A 112 11.30 15.97 12.77
N HIS A 113 11.56 15.03 11.85
CA HIS A 113 12.40 13.87 12.11
C HIS A 113 13.63 13.79 11.20
N ASN A 114 13.77 14.73 10.25
CA ASN A 114 14.87 14.77 9.26
C ASN A 114 14.96 13.48 8.40
N ILE A 115 13.82 12.82 8.16
CA ILE A 115 13.71 11.65 7.29
C ILE A 115 13.37 12.13 5.88
N PRO A 116 14.04 11.67 4.81
CA PRO A 116 13.72 12.02 3.43
C PRO A 116 12.26 11.73 3.08
N MET A 117 11.64 12.56 2.22
CA MET A 117 10.23 12.40 1.84
C MET A 117 9.97 11.07 1.13
N GLU A 118 10.92 10.63 0.33
CA GLU A 118 10.92 9.36 -0.40
C GLU A 118 10.95 8.12 0.50
N ASN A 119 11.36 8.27 1.75
CA ASN A 119 11.40 7.20 2.74
C ASN A 119 10.06 7.01 3.47
N VAL A 120 9.01 7.76 3.10
CA VAL A 120 7.68 7.67 3.69
C VAL A 120 6.69 7.20 2.65
N MET A 121 6.10 6.01 2.87
CA MET A 121 5.10 5.38 2.02
C MET A 121 3.76 5.37 2.74
N ILE A 122 2.67 5.73 2.01
CA ILE A 122 1.31 5.71 2.55
C ILE A 122 0.43 4.89 1.62
N ALA A 123 -0.06 3.76 2.11
CA ALA A 123 -0.86 2.80 1.37
C ALA A 123 -2.31 2.76 1.85
N GLY A 124 -3.25 2.44 0.95
CA GLY A 124 -4.61 2.07 1.27
C GLY A 124 -4.80 0.56 1.28
N THR A 125 -5.66 0.03 2.16
CA THR A 125 -6.12 -1.36 2.06
C THR A 125 -6.98 -1.60 0.83
N HIS A 126 -7.44 -0.56 0.20
CA HIS A 126 -8.41 -0.53 -0.88
C HIS A 126 -9.85 -0.88 -0.45
N SER A 127 -10.20 -0.59 0.81
CA SER A 127 -11.59 -0.75 1.30
C SER A 127 -12.56 0.12 0.51
N HIS A 128 -13.65 -0.48 0.02
CA HIS A 128 -14.76 0.22 -0.61
C HIS A 128 -15.83 0.69 0.38
N SER A 129 -15.56 0.57 1.68
CA SER A 129 -16.41 1.06 2.78
C SER A 129 -15.72 2.12 3.63
N ALA A 130 -14.97 3.01 3.00
CA ALA A 130 -14.16 4.02 3.65
C ALA A 130 -14.39 5.42 3.09
N PRO A 131 -14.02 6.49 3.81
CA PRO A 131 -14.10 7.85 3.31
C PRO A 131 -13.33 8.04 2.00
N THR A 132 -13.91 8.84 1.06
CA THR A 132 -13.16 9.27 -0.12
C THR A 132 -12.22 10.42 0.26
N VAL A 133 -10.95 10.31 -0.13
CA VAL A 133 -9.90 11.30 0.18
C VAL A 133 -9.40 12.03 -1.08
N SER A 134 -9.86 11.63 -2.27
CA SER A 134 -9.46 12.20 -3.55
C SER A 134 -10.66 12.64 -4.36
N GLY A 135 -10.41 13.48 -5.39
CA GLY A 135 -11.44 13.98 -6.27
C GLY A 135 -12.30 15.10 -5.68
N ALA A 136 -13.30 15.55 -6.47
CA ALA A 136 -14.12 16.71 -6.16
C ALA A 136 -15.08 16.50 -4.97
N ASN A 137 -15.40 15.25 -4.63
CA ASN A 137 -16.33 14.89 -3.57
C ASN A 137 -15.65 14.60 -2.23
N ALA A 138 -14.31 14.65 -2.15
CA ALA A 138 -13.59 14.41 -0.91
C ALA A 138 -13.94 15.45 0.16
N SER A 139 -14.18 14.99 1.41
CA SER A 139 -14.37 15.89 2.55
C SER A 139 -13.05 16.57 2.90
N MET A 140 -13.02 17.88 2.82
CA MET A 140 -11.83 18.66 3.23
C MET A 140 -11.59 18.60 4.73
N GLU A 141 -12.67 18.49 5.53
CA GLU A 141 -12.59 18.30 6.99
C GLU A 141 -11.92 16.95 7.31
N TYR A 142 -12.42 15.86 6.72
CA TYR A 142 -11.81 14.54 6.92
C TYR A 142 -10.35 14.47 6.46
N ARG A 143 -10.00 15.12 5.35
CA ARG A 143 -8.60 15.18 4.88
C ARG A 143 -7.69 15.89 5.87
N ALA A 144 -8.16 16.98 6.49
CA ALA A 144 -7.38 17.69 7.51
C ALA A 144 -7.19 16.84 8.77
N ASP A 145 -8.24 16.16 9.24
CA ASP A 145 -8.17 15.23 10.37
C ASP A 145 -7.22 14.05 10.03
N LEU A 146 -7.35 13.48 8.84
CA LEU A 146 -6.52 12.37 8.37
C LEU A 146 -5.03 12.71 8.39
N ILE A 147 -4.65 13.90 7.90
CA ILE A 147 -3.25 14.34 7.93
C ILE A 147 -2.73 14.33 9.38
N GLY A 148 -3.48 14.89 10.33
CA GLY A 148 -3.09 14.89 11.74
C GLY A 148 -2.94 13.48 12.32
N TRP A 149 -3.85 12.57 12.02
CA TRP A 149 -3.77 11.16 12.47
C TRP A 149 -2.60 10.40 11.83
N LEU A 150 -2.27 10.68 10.57
CA LEU A 150 -1.11 10.05 9.91
C LEU A 150 0.21 10.58 10.48
N GLU A 151 0.28 11.89 10.80
CA GLU A 151 1.42 12.49 11.51
C GLU A 151 1.61 11.88 12.91
N GLU A 152 0.50 11.67 13.65
CA GLU A 152 0.50 11.00 14.94
C GLU A 152 1.01 9.55 14.81
N ALA A 153 0.48 8.77 13.87
CA ALA A 153 0.91 7.40 13.62
C ALA A 153 2.41 7.31 13.27
N ALA A 154 2.90 8.23 12.43
CA ALA A 154 4.32 8.30 12.10
C ALA A 154 5.18 8.64 13.32
N GLY A 155 4.78 9.66 14.10
CA GLY A 155 5.51 10.10 15.29
C GLY A 155 5.56 9.02 16.38
N GLU A 156 4.44 8.34 16.63
CA GLU A 156 4.36 7.25 17.61
C GLU A 156 5.19 6.03 17.19
N ALA A 157 5.16 5.64 15.89
CA ALA A 157 5.97 4.54 15.38
C ALA A 157 7.47 4.83 15.52
N LEU A 158 7.88 6.08 15.24
CA LEU A 158 9.27 6.50 15.44
C LEU A 158 9.67 6.51 16.92
N ALA A 159 8.76 6.88 17.81
CA ALA A 159 9.01 6.83 19.26
C ALA A 159 9.06 5.38 19.81
N ASP A 160 8.41 4.43 19.14
CA ASP A 160 8.38 3.00 19.50
C ASP A 160 9.56 2.20 18.92
N LEU A 161 10.54 2.82 18.27
CA LEU A 161 11.70 2.12 17.69
C LEU A 161 12.45 1.29 18.73
N LYS A 162 12.43 -0.05 18.57
CA LYS A 162 13.08 -1.04 19.44
C LYS A 162 14.02 -1.94 18.65
N PRO A 163 15.13 -2.42 19.26
CA PRO A 163 16.06 -3.32 18.61
C PRO A 163 15.37 -4.56 18.05
N VAL A 164 15.62 -4.88 16.78
CA VAL A 164 15.16 -6.09 16.12
C VAL A 164 16.07 -7.26 16.50
N THR A 165 15.48 -8.37 16.93
CA THR A 165 16.20 -9.61 17.28
C THR A 165 16.15 -10.64 16.17
N GLY A 166 15.23 -10.50 15.21
CA GLY A 166 15.12 -11.33 14.02
C GLY A 166 13.95 -10.93 13.14
N ILE A 167 14.12 -11.14 11.84
CA ILE A 167 13.04 -11.05 10.85
C ILE A 167 12.83 -12.46 10.31
N TYR A 168 11.59 -12.88 10.17
CA TYR A 168 11.21 -14.20 9.72
C TYR A 168 10.13 -14.08 8.63
N TYR A 169 10.20 -14.94 7.63
CA TYR A 169 9.26 -14.99 6.52
C TYR A 169 8.66 -16.38 6.38
N GLY A 170 7.37 -16.45 6.08
CA GLY A 170 6.65 -17.65 5.72
C GLY A 170 5.49 -17.33 4.79
N ASN A 171 5.05 -18.31 4.04
CA ASN A 171 3.94 -18.16 3.11
C ASN A 171 3.10 -19.44 3.02
N GLN A 172 1.89 -19.31 2.49
CA GLN A 172 0.99 -20.44 2.24
C GLN A 172 -0.03 -20.07 1.16
N ASN A 173 -0.32 -21.01 0.25
CA ASN A 173 -1.45 -20.87 -0.66
C ASN A 173 -2.77 -20.95 0.12
N CYS A 174 -3.70 -20.06 -0.21
CA CYS A 174 -5.02 -19.94 0.40
C CYS A 174 -6.12 -20.05 -0.69
N PRO A 175 -6.32 -21.23 -1.30
CA PRO A 175 -7.20 -21.39 -2.44
C PRO A 175 -8.66 -21.07 -2.09
N ASN A 176 -9.38 -20.53 -3.06
CA ASN A 176 -10.79 -20.15 -2.97
C ASN A 176 -11.08 -19.03 -1.94
N LEU A 177 -10.08 -18.19 -1.63
CA LEU A 177 -10.24 -16.98 -0.83
C LEU A 177 -10.04 -15.68 -1.64
N ASN A 178 -9.63 -15.81 -2.91
CA ASN A 178 -9.61 -14.74 -3.90
C ASN A 178 -9.77 -15.32 -5.31
N PHE A 179 -10.18 -14.50 -6.27
CA PHE A 179 -10.55 -14.95 -7.60
C PHE A 179 -10.25 -13.87 -8.64
N VAL A 180 -9.69 -14.28 -9.78
CA VAL A 180 -9.63 -13.40 -10.96
C VAL A 180 -11.06 -13.06 -11.38
N ARG A 181 -11.38 -11.77 -11.53
CA ARG A 181 -12.74 -11.32 -11.83
C ARG A 181 -13.09 -11.28 -13.33
N HIS A 182 -12.24 -11.92 -14.14
CA HIS A 182 -12.46 -12.13 -15.57
C HIS A 182 -12.87 -13.59 -15.81
N TYR A 183 -14.10 -13.78 -16.28
CA TYR A 183 -14.73 -15.09 -16.42
C TYR A 183 -14.84 -15.49 -17.88
N THR A 184 -14.49 -16.73 -18.19
CA THR A 184 -14.85 -17.39 -19.43
C THR A 184 -16.31 -17.80 -19.41
N THR A 185 -16.96 -17.91 -20.59
CA THR A 185 -18.37 -18.27 -20.70
C THR A 185 -18.59 -19.35 -21.77
N GLU A 186 -19.75 -20.03 -21.74
CA GLU A 186 -20.14 -21.01 -22.77
C GLU A 186 -20.17 -20.38 -24.18
N ALA A 187 -20.48 -19.10 -24.31
CA ALA A 187 -20.47 -18.39 -25.58
C ALA A 187 -19.05 -18.03 -26.09
N GLY A 188 -17.99 -18.38 -25.34
CA GLY A 188 -16.60 -18.00 -25.66
C GLY A 188 -16.29 -16.51 -25.49
N ILE A 189 -17.12 -15.80 -24.71
CA ILE A 189 -17.00 -14.38 -24.44
C ILE A 189 -16.44 -14.22 -23.03
N ILE A 190 -15.47 -13.30 -22.83
CA ILE A 190 -14.99 -12.94 -21.50
C ILE A 190 -15.96 -11.94 -20.87
N LYS A 191 -16.38 -12.22 -19.63
CA LYS A 191 -17.21 -11.34 -18.81
C LYS A 191 -16.47 -10.96 -17.54
N GLY A 192 -16.80 -9.80 -16.99
CA GLY A 192 -16.20 -9.33 -15.75
C GLY A 192 -17.02 -8.22 -15.10
N ASP A 193 -16.46 -7.59 -14.10
CA ASP A 193 -17.05 -6.41 -13.48
C ASP A 193 -17.11 -5.26 -14.51
N GLY A 194 -18.34 -4.91 -14.92
CA GLY A 194 -18.55 -3.90 -15.96
C GLY A 194 -18.23 -4.31 -17.40
N LEU A 195 -17.68 -5.51 -17.64
CA LEU A 195 -17.37 -6.03 -18.97
C LEU A 195 -18.43 -7.03 -19.44
N ASN A 196 -18.98 -6.79 -20.66
CA ASN A 196 -19.97 -7.67 -21.29
C ASN A 196 -21.12 -8.08 -20.35
N ALA A 197 -21.44 -7.21 -19.40
CA ALA A 197 -22.36 -7.52 -18.30
C ALA A 197 -23.81 -7.80 -18.76
N LEU A 198 -24.20 -7.28 -19.95
CA LEU A 198 -25.52 -7.52 -20.55
C LEU A 198 -25.56 -8.79 -21.40
N VAL A 199 -24.46 -9.50 -21.60
CA VAL A 199 -24.44 -10.77 -22.33
C VAL A 199 -24.92 -11.88 -21.39
N GLU A 200 -26.00 -12.55 -21.74
CA GLU A 200 -26.50 -13.70 -21.01
C GLU A 200 -25.79 -14.97 -21.49
N SER A 201 -24.81 -15.42 -20.72
CA SER A 201 -24.12 -16.69 -20.93
C SER A 201 -23.56 -17.20 -19.58
N PRO A 202 -23.72 -18.51 -19.28
CA PRO A 202 -23.19 -19.13 -18.08
C PRO A 202 -21.64 -18.98 -18.01
N TYR A 203 -21.13 -18.80 -16.81
CA TYR A 203 -19.70 -18.82 -16.54
C TYR A 203 -19.18 -20.26 -16.58
N THR A 204 -17.99 -20.44 -17.16
CA THR A 204 -17.31 -21.76 -17.27
C THR A 204 -16.01 -21.82 -16.49
N GLY A 205 -15.49 -20.69 -16.02
CA GLY A 205 -14.27 -20.59 -15.24
C GLY A 205 -13.74 -19.16 -15.24
N HIS A 206 -12.50 -19.00 -14.84
CA HIS A 206 -11.74 -17.76 -14.89
C HIS A 206 -10.75 -17.77 -16.06
N THR A 207 -10.24 -16.60 -16.47
CA THR A 207 -9.23 -16.52 -17.55
C THR A 207 -7.91 -17.17 -17.13
N HIS A 208 -7.57 -17.08 -15.85
CA HIS A 208 -6.44 -17.77 -15.21
C HIS A 208 -6.70 -17.97 -13.70
N ALA A 209 -5.86 -18.74 -13.03
CA ALA A 209 -5.92 -18.90 -11.57
C ALA A 209 -5.38 -17.65 -10.87
N ALA A 210 -6.05 -17.19 -9.83
CA ALA A 210 -5.58 -16.06 -9.03
C ALA A 210 -4.28 -16.40 -8.29
N ASP A 211 -3.43 -15.39 -8.06
CA ASP A 211 -2.34 -15.52 -7.08
C ASP A 211 -2.94 -15.64 -5.67
N ASP A 212 -2.96 -16.85 -5.14
CA ASP A 212 -3.55 -17.19 -3.85
C ASP A 212 -2.50 -17.34 -2.73
N LEU A 213 -1.30 -16.78 -2.93
CA LEU A 213 -0.20 -16.85 -1.97
C LEU A 213 -0.36 -15.78 -0.88
N LEU A 214 -0.69 -16.21 0.35
CA LEU A 214 -0.59 -15.35 1.53
C LEU A 214 0.86 -15.34 2.03
N GLN A 215 1.45 -14.16 2.13
CA GLN A 215 2.80 -13.95 2.65
C GLN A 215 2.74 -13.30 4.03
N ILE A 216 3.55 -13.78 4.96
CA ILE A 216 3.66 -13.26 6.33
C ILE A 216 5.14 -13.01 6.67
N ALA A 217 5.44 -11.82 7.16
CA ALA A 217 6.71 -11.54 7.80
C ALA A 217 6.50 -11.23 9.29
N ARG A 218 7.39 -11.72 10.15
CA ARG A 218 7.41 -11.44 11.57
C ARG A 218 8.73 -10.79 11.96
N VAL A 219 8.65 -9.64 12.60
CA VAL A 219 9.78 -8.87 13.12
C VAL A 219 9.76 -8.95 14.64
N ASP A 220 10.66 -9.74 15.22
CA ASP A 220 10.79 -9.89 16.66
C ASP A 220 11.63 -8.72 17.22
N ARG A 221 11.17 -8.11 18.32
CA ARG A 221 11.77 -6.91 18.91
C ARG A 221 12.09 -7.10 20.39
N GLN A 222 13.19 -6.53 20.83
CA GLN A 222 13.58 -6.54 22.25
C GLN A 222 12.70 -5.56 23.05
N GLY A 223 11.95 -6.07 24.02
CA GLY A 223 11.11 -5.23 24.91
C GLY A 223 9.85 -4.69 24.25
N GLY A 224 9.36 -5.33 23.20
CA GLY A 224 8.10 -5.00 22.53
C GLY A 224 7.45 -6.21 21.90
N GLY A 225 6.17 -6.10 21.52
CA GLY A 225 5.47 -7.13 20.75
C GLY A 225 6.11 -7.32 19.37
N SER A 226 6.01 -8.52 18.80
CA SER A 226 6.44 -8.81 17.43
C SER A 226 5.55 -8.09 16.44
N ILE A 227 6.14 -7.39 15.45
CA ILE A 227 5.37 -6.82 14.34
C ILE A 227 5.15 -7.95 13.32
N VAL A 228 3.90 -8.15 12.93
CA VAL A 228 3.51 -9.12 11.90
C VAL A 228 2.95 -8.37 10.73
N MET A 229 3.59 -8.51 9.58
CA MET A 229 3.19 -7.93 8.30
C MET A 229 2.59 -9.01 7.42
N ALA A 230 1.40 -8.79 6.89
CA ALA A 230 0.76 -9.65 5.90
C ALA A 230 0.70 -8.97 4.54
N ASN A 231 0.90 -9.73 3.45
CA ASN A 231 0.67 -9.29 2.09
C ASN A 231 -0.25 -10.28 1.38
N TRP A 232 -1.38 -9.78 0.88
CA TRP A 232 -2.44 -10.56 0.26
C TRP A 232 -3.11 -9.81 -0.88
N GLN A 233 -3.41 -10.48 -1.97
CA GLN A 233 -3.97 -9.94 -3.20
C GLN A 233 -5.49 -10.15 -3.22
N SER A 234 -6.26 -9.14 -2.84
CA SER A 234 -7.70 -9.12 -3.02
C SER A 234 -8.28 -7.72 -2.79
N HIS A 235 -9.30 -7.35 -3.56
CA HIS A 235 -10.12 -6.20 -3.23
C HIS A 235 -10.89 -6.44 -1.93
N PRO A 236 -10.80 -5.57 -0.91
CA PRO A 236 -11.59 -5.68 0.32
C PRO A 236 -12.93 -4.94 0.16
N HIS A 237 -13.85 -5.51 -0.59
CA HIS A 237 -15.19 -4.95 -0.81
C HIS A 237 -16.33 -5.95 -0.55
N ARG A 238 -16.07 -6.98 0.29
CA ARG A 238 -17.05 -8.02 0.59
C ARG A 238 -18.06 -7.63 1.66
N SER A 239 -17.77 -6.61 2.47
CA SER A 239 -18.67 -6.09 3.51
C SER A 239 -19.71 -5.10 2.95
N THR A 240 -19.65 -4.73 1.68
CA THR A 240 -20.33 -3.56 1.14
C THR A 240 -20.91 -3.77 -0.25
N SER A 241 -21.84 -2.91 -0.61
CA SER A 241 -22.43 -2.75 -1.94
C SER A 241 -22.52 -1.26 -2.32
N GLU A 242 -22.94 -0.96 -3.53
CA GLU A 242 -23.17 0.41 -4.02
C GLU A 242 -24.17 1.22 -3.17
N SER A 243 -25.07 0.56 -2.43
CA SER A 243 -26.08 1.18 -1.59
C SER A 243 -25.72 1.26 -0.11
N ASP A 244 -24.70 0.50 0.34
CA ASP A 244 -24.28 0.49 1.74
C ASP A 244 -23.65 1.81 2.16
N LYS A 245 -23.97 2.26 3.38
CA LYS A 245 -23.50 3.51 3.97
C LYS A 245 -22.82 3.32 5.32
N GLU A 246 -22.35 2.13 5.62
CA GLU A 246 -21.63 1.83 6.87
C GLU A 246 -20.14 1.72 6.60
N LEU A 247 -19.34 2.43 7.39
CA LEU A 247 -17.88 2.35 7.32
C LEU A 247 -17.38 0.97 7.80
N SER A 248 -16.36 0.44 7.14
CA SER A 248 -15.80 -0.87 7.47
C SER A 248 -14.37 -1.03 6.97
N SER A 249 -13.53 -1.63 7.79
CA SER A 249 -12.20 -2.15 7.41
C SER A 249 -12.28 -3.49 6.65
N ASP A 250 -13.49 -3.99 6.35
CA ASP A 250 -13.76 -5.19 5.57
C ASP A 250 -13.03 -6.46 6.07
N ILE A 251 -12.62 -7.35 5.16
CA ILE A 251 -11.86 -8.58 5.48
C ILE A 251 -10.56 -8.29 6.24
N VAL A 252 -9.94 -7.14 5.99
CA VAL A 252 -8.65 -6.75 6.59
C VAL A 252 -8.80 -6.57 8.09
N GLY A 253 -9.81 -5.82 8.54
CA GLY A 253 -10.05 -5.62 9.97
C GLY A 253 -10.40 -6.91 10.71
N VAL A 254 -11.14 -7.82 10.06
CA VAL A 254 -11.47 -9.15 10.63
C VAL A 254 -10.22 -10.02 10.74
N MET A 255 -9.38 -10.07 9.70
CA MET A 255 -8.11 -10.79 9.72
C MET A 255 -7.18 -10.27 10.82
N THR A 256 -7.03 -8.94 10.91
CA THR A 256 -6.24 -8.26 11.95
C THR A 256 -6.70 -8.69 13.34
N GLN A 257 -8.00 -8.54 13.61
CA GLN A 257 -8.57 -8.91 14.91
C GLN A 257 -8.35 -10.40 15.24
N TYR A 258 -8.53 -11.29 14.26
CA TYR A 258 -8.32 -12.73 14.46
C TYR A 258 -6.88 -13.05 14.85
N VAL A 259 -5.91 -12.51 14.11
CA VAL A 259 -4.48 -12.76 14.38
C VAL A 259 -4.08 -12.25 15.77
N GLU A 260 -4.47 -11.02 16.12
CA GLU A 260 -4.12 -10.42 17.43
C GLU A 260 -4.82 -11.10 18.60
N GLN A 261 -5.99 -11.72 18.41
CA GLN A 261 -6.66 -12.54 19.43
C GLN A 261 -5.98 -13.91 19.64
N GLU A 262 -5.55 -14.55 18.56
CA GLU A 262 -4.96 -15.90 18.59
C GLU A 262 -3.47 -15.89 18.96
N MET A 263 -2.76 -14.80 18.72
CA MET A 263 -1.33 -14.66 18.93
C MET A 263 -1.07 -13.56 19.98
N LYS A 264 -0.49 -13.94 21.10
CA LYS A 264 -0.15 -12.96 22.16
C LYS A 264 1.03 -12.10 21.73
N ASP A 265 1.01 -10.85 22.16
CA ASP A 265 2.11 -9.89 21.94
C ASP A 265 2.46 -9.65 20.45
N VAL A 266 1.47 -9.75 19.56
CA VAL A 266 1.57 -9.48 18.14
C VAL A 266 0.92 -8.15 17.81
N LEU A 267 1.58 -7.36 16.98
CA LEU A 267 1.15 -6.10 16.41
C LEU A 267 1.03 -6.30 14.90
N PHE A 268 -0.20 -6.32 14.39
CA PHE A 268 -0.46 -6.75 13.02
C PHE A 268 -0.61 -5.57 12.08
N ILE A 269 -0.08 -5.68 10.86
CA ILE A 269 -0.30 -4.76 9.74
C ILE A 269 -0.51 -5.56 8.46
N TYR A 270 -1.46 -5.10 7.63
CA TYR A 270 -1.80 -5.72 6.35
C TYR A 270 -1.39 -4.81 5.19
N PHE A 271 -0.87 -5.38 4.13
CA PHE A 271 -0.58 -4.69 2.88
C PHE A 271 -1.33 -5.36 1.72
N THR A 272 -2.07 -4.55 0.96
CA THR A 272 -2.74 -5.01 -0.25
C THR A 272 -1.71 -5.29 -1.33
N GLY A 273 -1.68 -6.53 -1.81
CA GLY A 273 -0.83 -6.96 -2.91
C GLY A 273 -1.36 -6.52 -4.27
N ALA A 274 -0.89 -7.17 -5.33
CA ALA A 274 -1.34 -6.95 -6.70
C ALA A 274 -2.77 -7.49 -6.89
N SER A 275 -3.76 -6.63 -6.67
CA SER A 275 -5.18 -7.02 -6.57
C SER A 275 -6.07 -6.40 -7.64
N GLY A 276 -5.51 -5.68 -8.64
CA GLY A 276 -6.28 -4.91 -9.61
C GLY A 276 -7.34 -5.71 -10.36
N ASN A 277 -7.10 -6.99 -10.63
CA ASN A 277 -8.03 -7.92 -11.29
C ASN A 277 -8.60 -8.98 -10.33
N ILE A 278 -8.43 -8.84 -9.01
CA ILE A 278 -8.74 -9.89 -8.03
C ILE A 278 -9.88 -9.46 -7.11
N ASN A 279 -10.96 -10.24 -7.10
CA ASN A 279 -12.11 -10.10 -6.21
C ASN A 279 -12.04 -11.08 -5.02
N PRO A 280 -12.68 -10.73 -3.88
CA PRO A 280 -12.74 -11.60 -2.69
C PRO A 280 -13.76 -12.73 -2.81
N HIS A 281 -14.57 -12.75 -3.85
CA HIS A 281 -15.58 -13.80 -4.12
C HIS A 281 -15.75 -14.01 -5.62
N SER A 282 -16.10 -15.24 -5.99
CA SER A 282 -16.42 -15.64 -7.34
C SER A 282 -17.91 -15.42 -7.65
N ARG A 283 -18.20 -15.14 -8.93
CA ARG A 283 -19.59 -15.23 -9.49
C ARG A 283 -20.01 -16.66 -9.77
N ILE A 284 -19.09 -17.62 -9.72
CA ILE A 284 -19.36 -19.05 -9.76
C ILE A 284 -19.57 -19.50 -8.32
N GLU A 285 -20.85 -19.59 -7.90
CA GLU A 285 -21.22 -19.78 -6.49
C GLU A 285 -20.56 -21.00 -5.83
N ALA A 286 -20.35 -22.08 -6.59
CA ALA A 286 -19.72 -23.30 -6.08
C ALA A 286 -18.27 -23.15 -5.64
N GLU A 287 -17.59 -22.08 -6.05
CA GLU A 287 -16.20 -21.80 -5.68
C GLU A 287 -16.10 -21.06 -4.33
N ASN A 288 -17.18 -20.41 -3.88
CA ASN A 288 -17.18 -19.63 -2.65
C ASN A 288 -17.24 -20.50 -1.41
N ILE A 289 -16.12 -20.68 -0.72
CA ILE A 289 -16.02 -21.45 0.55
C ILE A 289 -16.40 -20.62 1.78
N THR A 290 -16.57 -19.31 1.64
CA THR A 290 -16.97 -18.37 2.70
C THR A 290 -18.22 -17.61 2.29
N LYS A 291 -19.13 -17.36 3.25
CA LYS A 291 -20.41 -16.70 2.99
C LYS A 291 -20.33 -15.18 2.97
N ASP A 292 -19.47 -14.63 3.83
CA ASP A 292 -19.36 -13.19 4.04
C ASP A 292 -17.92 -12.77 4.35
N TYR A 293 -17.72 -11.46 4.52
CA TYR A 293 -16.41 -10.88 4.83
C TYR A 293 -15.83 -11.33 6.17
N LYS A 294 -16.68 -11.69 7.16
CA LYS A 294 -16.24 -12.16 8.48
C LYS A 294 -15.68 -13.57 8.39
N GLU A 295 -16.39 -14.46 7.71
CA GLU A 295 -15.90 -15.83 7.48
C GLU A 295 -14.59 -15.79 6.68
N GLN A 296 -14.48 -14.93 5.67
CA GLN A 296 -13.27 -14.79 4.84
C GLN A 296 -12.08 -14.20 5.62
N GLY A 297 -12.28 -13.11 6.34
CA GLY A 297 -11.23 -12.53 7.18
C GLY A 297 -10.74 -13.50 8.26
N ASN A 298 -11.66 -14.28 8.88
CA ASN A 298 -11.31 -15.34 9.82
C ASN A 298 -10.54 -16.49 9.13
N ALA A 299 -10.88 -16.87 7.90
CA ALA A 299 -10.17 -17.90 7.16
C ALA A 299 -8.74 -17.46 6.84
N LEU A 300 -8.54 -16.23 6.34
CA LEU A 300 -7.21 -15.65 6.13
C LEU A 300 -6.43 -15.52 7.44
N GLY A 301 -7.08 -15.10 8.53
CA GLY A 301 -6.48 -15.06 9.86
C GLY A 301 -5.99 -16.43 10.34
N LYS A 302 -6.75 -17.50 10.09
CA LYS A 302 -6.33 -18.88 10.41
C LYS A 302 -5.09 -19.30 9.63
N HIS A 303 -5.02 -18.98 8.33
CA HIS A 303 -3.84 -19.24 7.51
C HIS A 303 -2.63 -18.45 8.03
N ALA A 304 -2.78 -17.16 8.36
CA ALA A 304 -1.73 -16.33 8.93
C ALA A 304 -1.21 -16.93 10.27
N VAL A 305 -2.10 -17.32 11.17
CA VAL A 305 -1.74 -17.97 12.44
C VAL A 305 -1.06 -19.32 12.20
N SER A 306 -1.49 -20.08 11.20
CA SER A 306 -0.84 -21.34 10.81
C SER A 306 0.62 -21.10 10.36
N ILE A 307 0.87 -20.08 9.53
CA ILE A 307 2.23 -19.70 9.10
C ILE A 307 3.05 -19.29 10.31
N LEU A 308 2.51 -18.44 11.20
CA LEU A 308 3.22 -17.91 12.37
C LEU A 308 3.57 -18.99 13.41
N ARG A 309 2.78 -20.06 13.51
CA ARG A 309 3.02 -21.21 14.38
C ARG A 309 3.89 -22.28 13.72
N GLY A 310 4.06 -22.21 12.41
CA GLY A 310 4.88 -23.12 11.63
C GLY A 310 6.36 -22.73 11.63
N GLU A 311 7.12 -23.38 10.77
CA GLU A 311 8.52 -23.01 10.51
C GLU A 311 8.58 -21.82 9.56
N MET A 312 9.27 -20.76 9.95
CA MET A 312 9.51 -19.57 9.15
C MET A 312 11.00 -19.42 8.87
N SER A 313 11.35 -19.06 7.64
CA SER A 313 12.73 -18.81 7.26
C SER A 313 13.23 -17.48 7.85
N ARG A 314 14.43 -17.48 8.42
CA ARG A 314 15.06 -16.24 8.87
C ARG A 314 15.51 -15.40 7.68
N VAL A 315 15.23 -14.12 7.74
CA VAL A 315 15.72 -13.11 6.78
C VAL A 315 17.03 -12.56 7.28
N GLU A 316 18.04 -12.55 6.44
CA GLU A 316 19.38 -12.09 6.80
C GLU A 316 19.56 -10.59 6.53
N GLY A 317 20.58 -9.99 7.12
CA GLY A 317 20.90 -8.56 6.98
C GLY A 317 20.10 -7.64 7.90
N THR A 318 20.56 -6.41 8.02
CA THR A 318 19.98 -5.41 8.94
C THR A 318 19.93 -4.00 8.37
N ASN A 319 20.45 -3.80 7.16
CA ASN A 319 20.47 -2.50 6.48
C ASN A 319 19.07 -2.12 5.98
N VAL A 320 18.78 -0.83 6.00
CA VAL A 320 17.58 -0.23 5.43
C VAL A 320 18.00 0.57 4.21
N GLN A 321 17.34 0.33 3.06
CA GLN A 321 17.65 1.05 1.83
C GLN A 321 16.37 1.45 1.13
N VAL A 322 16.38 2.59 0.44
CA VAL A 322 15.24 3.10 -0.34
C VAL A 322 15.72 3.47 -1.74
N CYS A 323 14.91 3.14 -2.74
CA CYS A 323 15.12 3.49 -4.13
C CYS A 323 13.81 4.05 -4.71
N THR A 324 13.90 5.12 -5.47
CA THR A 324 12.77 5.69 -6.21
C THR A 324 13.08 5.79 -7.68
N SER A 325 12.07 5.64 -8.52
CA SER A 325 12.16 5.86 -9.97
C SER A 325 11.01 6.74 -10.45
N ALA A 326 11.27 7.51 -11.47
CA ALA A 326 10.33 8.41 -12.12
C ALA A 326 10.04 7.91 -13.55
N TYR A 327 9.18 6.89 -13.65
CA TYR A 327 8.83 6.30 -14.94
C TYR A 327 7.94 7.24 -15.76
N VAL A 328 8.25 7.42 -17.05
CA VAL A 328 7.47 8.27 -17.96
C VAL A 328 6.55 7.40 -18.81
N ALA A 329 5.29 7.30 -18.41
CA ALA A 329 4.26 6.53 -19.11
C ALA A 329 3.58 7.35 -20.22
N GLN A 330 3.22 6.70 -21.32
CA GLN A 330 2.45 7.33 -22.40
C GLN A 330 0.96 7.25 -22.11
N ILE A 331 0.25 8.38 -22.31
CA ILE A 331 -1.22 8.41 -22.21
C ILE A 331 -1.84 7.79 -23.45
N ASN A 332 -2.94 7.05 -23.27
CA ASN A 332 -3.68 6.46 -24.37
C ASN A 332 -4.77 7.44 -24.88
N HIS A 333 -4.54 8.05 -26.03
CA HIS A 333 -5.43 9.02 -26.67
C HIS A 333 -6.30 8.43 -27.81
N GLU A 334 -6.35 7.10 -27.95
CA GLU A 334 -7.02 6.45 -29.09
C GLU A 334 -8.53 6.77 -29.16
N ASP A 335 -9.17 6.94 -28.01
CA ASP A 335 -10.61 7.21 -27.88
C ASP A 335 -10.99 8.70 -27.77
N ASP A 336 -10.06 9.63 -27.88
CA ASP A 336 -10.35 11.07 -27.67
C ASP A 336 -11.41 11.63 -28.63
N HIS A 337 -11.57 11.02 -29.81
CA HIS A 337 -12.62 11.39 -30.76
C HIS A 337 -14.05 11.12 -30.22
N ARG A 338 -14.20 10.40 -29.10
CA ARG A 338 -15.47 10.00 -28.49
C ARG A 338 -15.86 10.87 -27.28
N VAL A 339 -15.12 11.94 -26.97
CA VAL A 339 -15.32 12.77 -25.78
C VAL A 339 -16.76 13.30 -25.65
N GLU A 340 -17.37 13.78 -26.74
CA GLU A 340 -18.72 14.30 -26.69
C GLU A 340 -19.78 13.25 -26.36
N ASP A 341 -19.59 12.02 -26.80
CA ASP A 341 -20.47 10.91 -26.43
C ASP A 341 -20.22 10.44 -24.99
N ALA A 342 -18.96 10.44 -24.55
CA ALA A 342 -18.60 10.16 -23.18
C ALA A 342 -19.23 11.15 -22.18
N LYS A 343 -19.29 12.44 -22.52
CA LYS A 343 -19.99 13.46 -21.71
C LYS A 343 -21.47 13.15 -21.51
N LYS A 344 -22.16 12.68 -22.55
CA LYS A 344 -23.59 12.29 -22.46
C LYS A 344 -23.79 11.11 -21.47
N VAL A 345 -22.88 10.14 -21.45
CA VAL A 345 -22.92 9.02 -20.50
C VAL A 345 -22.71 9.51 -19.06
N VAL A 346 -21.75 10.41 -18.85
CA VAL A 346 -21.48 11.01 -17.52
C VAL A 346 -22.63 11.86 -17.04
N GLU A 347 -23.22 12.68 -17.90
CA GLU A 347 -24.41 13.50 -17.58
C GLU A 347 -25.60 12.60 -17.17
N PHE A 348 -25.83 11.50 -17.90
CA PHE A 348 -26.86 10.54 -17.52
C PHE A 348 -26.58 9.91 -16.15
N TRP A 349 -25.34 9.48 -15.87
CA TRP A 349 -24.92 8.95 -14.57
C TRP A 349 -25.19 9.95 -13.44
N GLN A 350 -24.78 11.19 -13.60
CA GLN A 350 -25.00 12.24 -12.61
C GLN A 350 -26.46 12.54 -12.30
N ALA A 351 -27.36 12.25 -13.27
CA ALA A 351 -28.79 12.43 -13.09
C ALA A 351 -29.49 11.30 -12.32
N CYS A 352 -28.96 10.08 -12.35
CA CYS A 352 -29.63 8.91 -11.76
C CYS A 352 -28.79 8.13 -10.76
N TYR A 353 -27.46 8.17 -10.84
CA TYR A 353 -26.53 7.31 -10.08
C TYR A 353 -26.92 5.81 -10.09
N ASP A 354 -27.44 5.35 -11.25
CA ASP A 354 -27.86 3.96 -11.48
C ASP A 354 -26.90 3.29 -12.46
N THR A 355 -26.11 2.35 -11.95
CA THR A 355 -25.05 1.67 -12.71
C THR A 355 -25.60 0.87 -13.88
N ASP A 356 -26.74 0.16 -13.71
CA ASP A 356 -27.29 -0.68 -14.76
C ASP A 356 -27.93 0.14 -15.90
N GLN A 357 -28.66 1.18 -15.55
CA GLN A 357 -29.21 2.10 -16.56
C GLN A 357 -28.09 2.85 -17.30
N THR A 358 -27.09 3.35 -16.58
CA THR A 358 -25.95 4.04 -17.19
C THR A 358 -25.16 3.12 -18.12
N ARG A 359 -24.99 1.85 -17.77
CA ARG A 359 -24.33 0.86 -18.63
C ARG A 359 -25.08 0.67 -19.94
N ARG A 360 -26.43 0.58 -19.91
CA ARG A 360 -27.26 0.51 -21.12
C ARG A 360 -27.09 1.74 -22.02
N VAL A 361 -27.01 2.93 -21.43
CA VAL A 361 -26.72 4.16 -22.17
C VAL A 361 -25.31 4.14 -22.74
N ALA A 362 -24.31 3.74 -21.95
CA ALA A 362 -22.93 3.63 -22.39
C ALA A 362 -22.77 2.73 -23.63
N TYR A 363 -23.43 1.57 -23.63
CA TYR A 363 -23.43 0.67 -24.79
C TYR A 363 -24.01 1.29 -26.08
N THR A 364 -24.97 2.21 -25.98
CA THR A 364 -25.47 2.92 -27.18
C THR A 364 -24.39 3.80 -27.84
N TYR A 365 -23.36 4.17 -27.07
CA TYR A 365 -22.19 4.91 -27.52
C TYR A 365 -20.94 4.04 -27.64
N ASN A 366 -21.10 2.72 -27.69
CA ASN A 366 -20.00 1.75 -27.75
C ASN A 366 -18.99 1.89 -26.61
N MET A 367 -19.47 2.19 -25.38
CA MET A 367 -18.68 2.23 -24.15
C MET A 367 -19.18 1.16 -23.20
N GLN A 368 -18.28 0.57 -22.39
CA GLN A 368 -18.62 -0.56 -21.52
C GLN A 368 -19.24 -0.11 -20.18
N SER A 369 -18.91 1.09 -19.71
CA SER A 369 -19.33 1.58 -18.39
C SER A 369 -19.19 3.09 -18.26
N ILE A 370 -19.67 3.62 -17.13
CA ILE A 370 -19.45 5.00 -16.71
C ILE A 370 -17.94 5.30 -16.58
N TYR A 371 -17.15 4.36 -16.07
CA TYR A 371 -15.69 4.56 -15.87
C TYR A 371 -14.94 4.64 -17.19
N HIS A 372 -15.37 3.90 -18.23
CA HIS A 372 -14.85 4.07 -19.58
C HIS A 372 -15.11 5.49 -20.10
N ALA A 373 -16.32 6.00 -19.94
CA ALA A 373 -16.68 7.36 -20.38
C ALA A 373 -15.88 8.43 -19.61
N GLN A 374 -15.79 8.30 -18.29
CA GLN A 374 -14.98 9.22 -17.46
C GLN A 374 -13.52 9.20 -17.87
N ARG A 375 -12.96 8.04 -18.20
CA ARG A 375 -11.57 7.90 -18.59
C ARG A 375 -11.29 8.52 -19.96
N ILE A 376 -12.19 8.40 -20.93
CA ILE A 376 -12.08 9.07 -22.22
C ILE A 376 -12.02 10.59 -22.02
N ILE A 377 -12.93 11.15 -21.21
CA ILE A 377 -12.94 12.58 -20.92
C ILE A 377 -11.64 13.01 -20.24
N GLU A 378 -11.22 12.30 -19.20
CA GLU A 378 -9.99 12.63 -18.46
C GLU A 378 -8.76 12.63 -19.36
N ARG A 379 -8.56 11.55 -20.15
CA ARG A 379 -7.41 11.43 -21.07
C ARG A 379 -7.35 12.59 -22.06
N SER A 380 -8.48 13.04 -22.57
CA SER A 380 -8.54 14.13 -23.55
C SER A 380 -7.99 15.47 -23.04
N TYR A 381 -7.91 15.67 -21.72
CA TYR A 381 -7.32 16.85 -21.10
C TYR A 381 -5.87 16.64 -20.63
N MET A 382 -5.36 15.42 -20.73
CA MET A 382 -3.98 15.08 -20.32
C MET A 382 -2.98 15.37 -21.43
N GLY A 383 -1.71 15.54 -21.07
CA GLY A 383 -0.59 15.57 -22.02
C GLY A 383 -0.31 14.20 -22.62
N VAL A 384 0.69 14.13 -23.51
CA VAL A 384 1.08 12.87 -24.19
C VAL A 384 1.69 11.85 -23.22
N THR A 385 2.26 12.32 -22.10
CA THR A 385 2.94 11.49 -21.11
C THR A 385 2.56 11.95 -19.70
N GLN A 386 2.69 11.03 -18.74
CA GLN A 386 2.60 11.29 -17.30
C GLN A 386 3.74 10.57 -16.58
N GLN A 387 4.37 11.27 -15.65
CA GLN A 387 5.36 10.68 -14.77
C GLN A 387 4.65 9.91 -13.65
N ILE A 388 5.12 8.69 -13.40
CA ILE A 388 4.70 7.81 -12.31
C ILE A 388 5.90 7.66 -11.37
N GLU A 389 5.76 8.10 -10.11
CA GLU A 389 6.76 7.86 -9.07
C GLU A 389 6.59 6.44 -8.53
N LEU A 390 7.62 5.61 -8.70
CA LEU A 390 7.70 4.28 -8.10
C LEU A 390 8.63 4.33 -6.89
N SER A 391 8.34 3.52 -5.89
CA SER A 391 9.19 3.37 -4.71
C SER A 391 9.50 1.90 -4.47
N ALA A 392 10.73 1.61 -4.06
CA ALA A 392 11.14 0.31 -3.55
C ALA A 392 12.01 0.51 -2.32
N PHE A 393 11.98 -0.41 -1.39
CA PHE A 393 12.88 -0.40 -0.24
C PHE A 393 13.22 -1.82 0.19
N SER A 394 14.25 -1.95 1.02
CA SER A 394 14.62 -3.22 1.63
C SER A 394 14.95 -3.07 3.11
N VAL A 395 14.75 -4.17 3.85
CA VAL A 395 15.16 -4.34 5.24
C VAL A 395 15.92 -5.66 5.33
N GLY A 396 17.25 -5.59 5.34
CA GLY A 396 18.08 -6.77 5.13
C GLY A 396 17.79 -7.42 3.79
N ASP A 397 17.60 -8.74 3.80
CA ASP A 397 17.27 -9.52 2.59
C ASP A 397 15.76 -9.65 2.33
N PHE A 398 15.00 -8.61 2.69
CA PHE A 398 13.58 -8.50 2.44
C PHE A 398 13.28 -7.26 1.58
N GLY A 399 12.80 -7.47 0.37
CA GLY A 399 12.46 -6.42 -0.60
C GLY A 399 10.99 -6.02 -0.55
N PHE A 400 10.71 -4.77 -0.93
CA PHE A 400 9.37 -4.22 -1.05
C PHE A 400 9.26 -3.41 -2.34
N ALA A 401 8.32 -3.78 -3.20
CA ALA A 401 7.93 -3.02 -4.39
C ALA A 401 6.62 -2.28 -4.09
N VAL A 402 6.60 -0.95 -4.25
CA VAL A 402 5.51 -0.09 -3.78
C VAL A 402 4.91 0.68 -4.96
N ALA A 403 3.70 0.30 -5.36
CA ALA A 403 3.04 0.77 -6.57
C ALA A 403 1.92 1.78 -6.29
N PRO A 404 1.90 2.94 -6.98
CA PRO A 404 0.86 3.97 -6.85
C PRO A 404 -0.38 3.69 -7.73
N TYR A 405 -0.69 2.43 -7.99
CA TYR A 405 -1.77 2.01 -8.89
C TYR A 405 -2.32 0.63 -8.50
N GLU A 406 -3.45 0.26 -9.09
CA GLU A 406 -4.07 -1.06 -8.95
C GLU A 406 -3.41 -2.03 -9.94
N MET A 407 -2.40 -2.76 -9.43
CA MET A 407 -1.58 -3.71 -10.17
C MET A 407 -2.33 -5.04 -10.38
N PHE A 408 -2.23 -5.64 -11.57
CA PHE A 408 -2.72 -7.00 -11.81
C PHE A 408 -1.84 -8.04 -11.11
N ASP A 409 -2.45 -9.16 -10.73
CA ASP A 409 -1.79 -10.25 -10.00
C ASP A 409 -0.60 -10.82 -10.77
N THR A 410 -0.69 -10.99 -12.08
CA THR A 410 0.40 -11.52 -12.92
C THR A 410 1.67 -10.64 -12.86
N GLN A 411 1.52 -9.32 -12.80
CA GLN A 411 2.65 -8.39 -12.61
C GLN A 411 3.28 -8.57 -11.21
N GLY A 412 2.43 -8.69 -10.17
CA GLY A 412 2.88 -8.92 -8.81
C GLY A 412 3.63 -10.25 -8.65
N VAL A 413 3.15 -11.31 -9.30
CA VAL A 413 3.82 -12.62 -9.35
C VAL A 413 5.20 -12.47 -10.00
N THR A 414 5.28 -11.82 -11.17
CA THR A 414 6.56 -11.61 -11.88
C THR A 414 7.57 -10.86 -11.00
N ILE A 415 7.16 -9.74 -10.38
CA ILE A 415 8.04 -8.95 -9.49
C ILE A 415 8.54 -9.81 -8.32
N ARG A 416 7.66 -10.60 -7.70
CA ARG A 416 8.00 -11.43 -6.55
C ARG A 416 8.93 -12.59 -6.92
N GLU A 417 8.65 -13.29 -8.03
CA GLU A 417 9.41 -14.47 -8.44
C GLU A 417 10.78 -14.15 -9.03
N GLU A 418 10.91 -13.00 -9.70
CA GLU A 418 12.18 -12.56 -10.31
C GLU A 418 12.98 -11.63 -9.37
N SER A 419 12.45 -11.30 -8.18
CA SER A 419 13.17 -10.51 -7.19
C SER A 419 14.44 -11.23 -6.70
N PRO A 420 15.57 -10.52 -6.57
CA PRO A 420 16.80 -11.11 -6.03
C PRO A 420 16.79 -11.30 -4.51
N PHE A 421 15.79 -10.76 -3.81
CA PHE A 421 15.66 -10.85 -2.36
C PHE A 421 15.09 -12.21 -1.93
N GLN A 422 15.45 -12.66 -0.72
CA GLN A 422 14.91 -13.89 -0.14
C GLN A 422 13.38 -13.89 -0.04
N ALA A 423 12.80 -12.73 0.18
CA ALA A 423 11.36 -12.49 0.18
C ALA A 423 11.06 -11.09 -0.37
N THR A 424 9.92 -10.93 -1.04
CA THR A 424 9.48 -9.64 -1.57
C THR A 424 7.99 -9.47 -1.38
N PHE A 425 7.59 -8.34 -0.76
CA PHE A 425 6.21 -7.87 -0.77
C PHE A 425 5.98 -6.92 -1.93
N VAL A 426 4.85 -7.06 -2.59
CA VAL A 426 4.33 -6.09 -3.54
C VAL A 426 3.18 -5.35 -2.88
N ILE A 427 3.26 -4.03 -2.80
CA ILE A 427 2.26 -3.17 -2.14
C ILE A 427 1.62 -2.28 -3.19
N SER A 428 0.34 -2.44 -3.44
CA SER A 428 -0.46 -1.62 -4.36
C SER A 428 -1.14 -0.45 -3.64
N CYS A 429 -1.74 0.47 -4.40
CA CYS A 429 -2.53 1.61 -3.89
C CYS A 429 -1.76 2.50 -2.91
N CYS A 430 -0.47 2.71 -3.15
CA CYS A 430 0.44 3.43 -2.27
C CYS A 430 0.92 4.75 -2.90
N ASN A 431 1.04 5.80 -2.09
CA ASN A 431 1.56 7.14 -2.42
C ASN A 431 0.72 7.94 -3.42
N ASN A 432 -0.08 7.33 -4.27
CA ASN A 432 -0.97 7.98 -5.24
C ASN A 432 -2.03 6.98 -5.74
N ALA A 433 -2.92 7.45 -6.62
CA ALA A 433 -4.02 6.66 -7.20
C ALA A 433 -4.10 6.88 -8.72
N TYR A 434 -3.27 6.18 -9.47
CA TYR A 434 -3.33 6.21 -10.93
C TYR A 434 -4.45 5.31 -11.52
N GLY A 435 -5.20 4.60 -10.67
CA GLY A 435 -6.20 3.61 -11.06
C GLY A 435 -5.55 2.33 -11.58
N TYR A 436 -6.25 1.63 -12.47
CA TYR A 436 -5.75 0.36 -13.02
C TYR A 436 -4.62 0.57 -14.03
N ILE A 437 -3.61 -0.28 -13.94
CA ILE A 437 -2.60 -0.47 -15.00
C ILE A 437 -2.52 -1.97 -15.29
N PRO A 438 -3.37 -2.47 -16.20
CA PRO A 438 -3.48 -3.90 -16.48
C PRO A 438 -2.30 -4.46 -17.27
N SER A 439 -2.17 -5.78 -17.27
CA SER A 439 -1.28 -6.52 -18.17
C SER A 439 -1.74 -6.45 -19.63
N MET A 440 -0.87 -6.83 -20.56
CA MET A 440 -1.23 -6.98 -21.98
C MET A 440 -2.44 -7.90 -22.16
N GLU A 441 -2.52 -9.03 -21.42
CA GLU A 441 -3.68 -9.91 -21.44
C GLU A 441 -4.97 -9.17 -21.09
N GLY A 442 -4.93 -8.27 -20.11
CA GLY A 442 -6.08 -7.44 -19.74
C GLY A 442 -6.56 -6.55 -20.90
N PHE A 443 -5.65 -6.01 -21.71
CA PHE A 443 -5.97 -5.24 -22.92
C PHE A 443 -6.48 -6.15 -24.06
N GLU A 444 -5.87 -7.30 -24.29
CA GLU A 444 -6.29 -8.28 -25.32
C GLU A 444 -7.68 -8.84 -25.04
N ASN A 445 -8.05 -8.97 -23.78
CA ASN A 445 -9.36 -9.43 -23.33
C ASN A 445 -10.39 -8.29 -23.19
N ASP A 446 -10.05 -7.06 -23.58
CA ASP A 446 -10.94 -5.89 -23.47
C ASP A 446 -11.54 -5.73 -22.06
N THR A 447 -10.75 -5.93 -21.01
CA THR A 447 -11.26 -5.92 -19.63
C THR A 447 -11.73 -4.53 -19.19
N TYR A 448 -12.54 -4.50 -18.11
CA TYR A 448 -12.99 -3.26 -17.48
C TYR A 448 -11.79 -2.35 -17.09
N GLU A 449 -10.72 -2.94 -16.61
CA GLU A 449 -9.51 -2.25 -16.19
C GLU A 449 -8.77 -1.64 -17.39
N ALA A 450 -8.78 -2.30 -18.54
CA ALA A 450 -8.20 -1.78 -19.79
C ALA A 450 -8.93 -0.52 -20.25
N TYR A 451 -10.27 -0.53 -20.24
CA TYR A 451 -11.06 0.67 -20.54
C TYR A 451 -10.90 1.78 -19.51
N SER A 452 -10.63 1.41 -18.25
CA SER A 452 -10.43 2.35 -17.15
C SER A 452 -8.98 2.84 -17.05
N CYS A 453 -8.06 2.30 -17.83
CA CYS A 453 -6.63 2.66 -17.81
C CYS A 453 -6.39 4.01 -18.50
N ARG A 454 -5.48 4.83 -17.95
CA ARG A 454 -5.00 6.07 -18.56
C ARG A 454 -3.94 5.83 -19.63
N PHE A 455 -3.19 4.77 -19.47
CA PHE A 455 -1.92 4.56 -20.16
C PHE A 455 -2.07 3.58 -21.32
N LYS A 456 -1.10 3.60 -22.21
CA LYS A 456 -1.05 2.68 -23.34
C LYS A 456 -0.82 1.24 -22.90
N PRO A 457 -1.29 0.23 -23.69
CA PRO A 457 -0.95 -1.17 -23.50
C PRO A 457 0.57 -1.36 -23.37
N GLY A 458 1.00 -2.31 -22.53
CA GLY A 458 2.41 -2.61 -22.24
C GLY A 458 3.03 -1.76 -21.12
N THR A 459 2.30 -0.74 -20.61
CA THR A 459 2.78 0.06 -19.47
C THR A 459 2.92 -0.80 -18.21
N GLY A 460 2.05 -1.76 -17.99
CA GLY A 460 2.08 -2.63 -16.81
C GLY A 460 3.34 -3.49 -16.73
N GLU A 461 3.70 -4.11 -17.83
CA GLU A 461 4.93 -4.91 -17.96
C GLU A 461 6.18 -4.03 -17.79
N ALA A 462 6.20 -2.86 -18.44
CA ALA A 462 7.32 -1.94 -18.31
C ALA A 462 7.53 -1.43 -16.87
N LEU A 463 6.45 -1.25 -16.10
CA LEU A 463 6.53 -0.92 -14.68
C LEU A 463 7.01 -2.09 -13.83
N ALA A 464 6.64 -3.32 -14.17
CA ALA A 464 7.18 -4.52 -13.51
C ALA A 464 8.68 -4.65 -13.75
N ASP A 465 9.14 -4.44 -15.00
CA ASP A 465 10.57 -4.40 -15.35
C ASP A 465 11.33 -3.33 -14.55
N GLU A 466 10.74 -2.15 -14.40
CA GLU A 466 11.32 -1.07 -13.60
C GLU A 466 11.44 -1.46 -12.12
N PHE A 467 10.43 -2.09 -11.52
CA PHE A 467 10.51 -2.62 -10.14
C PHE A 467 11.62 -3.66 -10.00
N MET A 468 11.76 -4.58 -10.94
CA MET A 468 12.86 -5.57 -10.92
C MET A 468 14.23 -4.90 -11.00
N SER A 469 14.37 -3.85 -11.82
CA SER A 469 15.59 -3.04 -11.87
C SER A 469 15.88 -2.36 -10.53
N MET A 470 14.88 -1.74 -9.89
CA MET A 470 15.01 -1.08 -8.58
C MET A 470 15.40 -2.07 -7.48
N LEU A 471 14.73 -3.23 -7.42
CA LEU A 471 15.05 -4.29 -6.46
C LEU A 471 16.46 -4.83 -6.70
N GLY A 472 16.88 -4.99 -7.96
CA GLY A 472 18.25 -5.38 -8.34
C GLY A 472 19.29 -4.37 -7.83
N GLN A 473 19.03 -3.06 -7.95
CA GLN A 473 19.91 -2.01 -7.43
C GLN A 473 20.03 -2.10 -5.90
N LEU A 474 18.91 -2.19 -5.18
CA LEU A 474 18.90 -2.32 -3.72
C LEU A 474 19.68 -3.57 -3.26
N HIS A 475 19.55 -4.68 -3.98
CA HIS A 475 20.23 -5.93 -3.61
C HIS A 475 21.74 -5.89 -3.84
N THR A 476 22.23 -5.14 -4.83
CA THR A 476 23.68 -5.03 -5.15
C THR A 476 24.42 -4.03 -4.26
N THR A 477 23.74 -3.15 -3.57
CA THR A 477 24.31 -2.13 -2.67
C THR A 477 24.35 -2.56 -1.21
N LYS A 478 24.09 -3.85 -0.91
CA LYS A 478 24.14 -4.45 0.43
C LYS A 478 25.51 -4.43 1.07
#